data_63b93f4ded8dde6015f6a3faa678096d
#
_entry.id   63b93f4ded8dde6015f6a3faa678096d
#
_cell.length_a   1.000
_cell.length_b   1.000
_cell.length_c   1.000
_cell.angle_alpha   90.00
_cell.angle_beta   90.00
_cell.angle_gamma   90.00
#
_symmetry.space_group_name_H-M   'P 1'
#
loop_
_entity.id
_entity.type
_entity.pdbx_description
1 polymer ?
#
loop_
_entity_poly.entity_id
_entity_poly.type
_entity_poly.pdbx_seq_one_letter_code
_entity_poly.pdbx_strand_id
1 'polypeptide(L)'
;MNCYVYKGDRKDDHYLYLATEFQVDSPPAELPSAILDLLGELSFVLEFELTEERALPQADAKHVLDSLNSQGFYLQMPKKDMAAEEDAYFN
;
A
#
# COMPACT_ATOMS: atom_id res chain seq x y z
N MET A 1 10.19 -10.84 4.78
CA MET A 1 8.99 -10.94 3.92
C MET A 1 9.22 -10.19 2.62
N ASN A 2 9.00 -10.83 1.49
CA ASN A 2 9.08 -10.13 0.22
C ASN A 2 7.88 -9.20 0.07
N CYS A 3 8.14 -7.98 -0.35
CA CYS A 3 7.11 -6.97 -0.52
C CYS A 3 7.12 -6.45 -1.95
N TYR A 4 5.95 -6.38 -2.56
CA TYR A 4 5.77 -5.91 -3.93
C TYR A 4 5.02 -4.59 -3.89
N VAL A 5 5.56 -3.57 -4.55
CA VAL A 5 5.00 -2.22 -4.54
C VAL A 5 4.45 -1.87 -5.91
N TYR A 6 3.22 -1.36 -5.92
CA TYR A 6 2.52 -0.96 -7.13
C TYR A 6 2.06 0.49 -7.03
N LYS A 7 1.87 1.10 -8.18
CA LYS A 7 1.37 2.46 -8.32
C LYS A 7 0.13 2.43 -9.23
N GLY A 8 -0.89 3.23 -8.87
CA GLY A 8 -2.08 3.35 -9.68
C GLY A 8 -2.02 4.55 -10.61
N ASP A 9 -2.81 4.52 -11.69
CA ASP A 9 -2.82 5.61 -12.67
C ASP A 9 -3.79 6.75 -12.32
N ARG A 10 -4.64 6.55 -11.31
CA ARG A 10 -5.61 7.57 -10.90
C ARG A 10 -5.14 8.47 -9.76
N LYS A 11 -4.19 8.01 -8.97
CA LYS A 11 -3.71 8.74 -7.80
C LYS A 11 -2.19 8.79 -7.80
N ASP A 12 -1.64 10.00 -7.99
CA ASP A 12 -0.21 10.22 -7.86
C ASP A 12 0.21 10.07 -6.41
N ASP A 13 1.43 9.60 -6.18
CA ASP A 13 2.05 9.45 -4.85
C ASP A 13 1.32 8.48 -3.92
N HIS A 14 0.41 7.67 -4.44
CA HIS A 14 -0.21 6.57 -3.70
C HIS A 14 0.46 5.27 -4.13
N TYR A 15 0.87 4.45 -3.16
CA TYR A 15 1.55 3.18 -3.42
C TYR A 15 0.86 2.06 -2.68
N LEU A 16 0.71 0.94 -3.36
CA LEU A 16 0.10 -0.26 -2.79
C LEU A 16 1.17 -1.30 -2.54
N TYR A 17 1.30 -1.73 -1.28
CA TYR A 17 2.25 -2.74 -0.86
C TYR A 17 1.52 -4.06 -0.70
N LEU A 18 2.05 -5.12 -1.31
CA LEU A 18 1.46 -6.46 -1.25
C LEU A 18 2.52 -7.48 -0.82
N ALA A 19 2.08 -8.52 -0.12
CA ALA A 19 2.94 -9.64 0.25
C ALA A 19 3.11 -10.64 -0.88
N THR A 20 2.28 -10.55 -1.93
CA THR A 20 2.36 -11.41 -3.10
C THR A 20 2.30 -10.56 -4.36
N GLU A 21 2.80 -11.12 -5.47
CA GLU A 21 2.75 -10.44 -6.76
C GLU A 21 1.30 -10.27 -7.22
N PHE A 22 0.96 -9.06 -7.68
CA PHE A 22 -0.38 -8.77 -8.16
C PHE A 22 -0.62 -9.39 -9.53
N GLN A 23 -1.74 -10.09 -9.67
CA GLN A 23 -2.17 -10.68 -10.94
C GLN A 23 -3.46 -9.99 -11.38
N VAL A 24 -3.46 -9.39 -12.56
CA VAL A 24 -4.63 -8.68 -13.09
C VAL A 24 -5.85 -9.60 -13.16
N ASP A 25 -5.64 -10.84 -13.60
CA ASP A 25 -6.71 -11.81 -13.78
C ASP A 25 -7.13 -12.49 -12.48
N SER A 26 -6.32 -12.36 -11.43
CA SER A 26 -6.58 -13.02 -10.16
C SER A 26 -6.04 -12.16 -9.01
N PRO A 27 -6.67 -11.02 -8.72
CA PRO A 27 -6.21 -10.15 -7.63
C PRO A 27 -6.34 -10.87 -6.27
N PRO A 28 -5.48 -10.50 -5.30
CA PRO A 28 -5.57 -11.11 -3.97
C PRO A 28 -6.97 -10.94 -3.37
N ALA A 29 -7.49 -12.02 -2.77
CA ALA A 29 -8.84 -12.01 -2.20
C ALA A 29 -8.97 -11.01 -1.05
N GLU A 30 -7.87 -10.74 -0.35
CA GLU A 30 -7.85 -9.82 0.79
C GLU A 30 -7.90 -8.35 0.37
N LEU A 31 -7.63 -8.05 -0.91
CA LEU A 31 -7.56 -6.67 -1.39
C LEU A 31 -8.97 -6.18 -1.73
N PRO A 32 -9.47 -5.14 -1.00
CA PRO A 32 -10.81 -4.61 -1.30
C PRO A 32 -10.88 -4.01 -2.69
N SER A 33 -12.00 -4.22 -3.37
CA SER A 33 -12.23 -3.63 -4.69
C SER A 33 -12.20 -2.11 -4.66
N ALA A 34 -12.56 -1.51 -3.53
CA ALA A 34 -12.50 -0.05 -3.35
C ALA A 34 -11.08 0.50 -3.51
N ILE A 35 -10.07 -0.24 -3.10
CA ILE A 35 -8.66 0.14 -3.27
C ILE A 35 -8.30 0.16 -4.75
N LEU A 36 -8.73 -0.87 -5.49
CA LEU A 36 -8.49 -0.94 -6.94
C LEU A 36 -9.21 0.18 -7.69
N ASP A 37 -10.43 0.50 -7.28
CA ASP A 37 -11.19 1.61 -7.87
C ASP A 37 -10.51 2.95 -7.59
N LEU A 38 -9.96 3.12 -6.39
CA LEU A 38 -9.26 4.34 -6.01
C LEU A 38 -7.99 4.54 -6.83
N LEU A 39 -7.19 3.48 -6.98
CA LEU A 39 -5.88 3.56 -7.63
C LEU A 39 -5.96 3.49 -9.16
N GLY A 40 -6.94 2.77 -9.69
CA GLY A 40 -7.04 2.53 -11.12
C GLY A 40 -6.16 1.38 -11.57
N GLU A 41 -5.58 1.49 -12.75
CA GLU A 41 -4.71 0.45 -13.29
C GLU A 41 -3.37 0.47 -12.55
N LEU A 42 -2.94 -0.70 -12.05
CA LEU A 42 -1.73 -0.83 -11.28
C LEU A 42 -0.52 -1.11 -12.17
N SER A 43 0.61 -0.46 -11.83
CA SER A 43 1.89 -0.68 -12.48
C SER A 43 2.90 -1.09 -11.42
N PHE A 44 3.72 -2.09 -11.73
CA PHE A 44 4.76 -2.55 -10.82
C PHE A 44 5.85 -1.48 -10.67
N VAL A 45 6.23 -1.19 -9.42
CA VAL A 45 7.28 -0.22 -9.11
C VAL A 45 8.57 -0.94 -8.71
N LEU A 46 8.51 -1.75 -7.66
CA LEU A 46 9.68 -2.48 -7.18
C LEU A 46 9.28 -3.61 -6.25
N GLU A 47 10.24 -4.52 -6.05
CA GLU A 47 10.15 -5.60 -5.08
C GLU A 47 11.33 -5.47 -4.12
N PHE A 48 11.10 -5.70 -2.82
CA PHE A 48 12.18 -5.65 -1.84
C PHE A 48 11.88 -6.54 -0.64
N GLU A 49 12.93 -6.84 0.12
CA GLU A 49 12.79 -7.58 1.37
C GLU A 49 12.37 -6.60 2.47
N LEU A 50 11.19 -6.82 3.04
CA LEU A 50 10.66 -5.97 4.12
C LEU A 50 11.03 -6.57 5.46
N THR A 51 11.75 -5.79 6.29
CA THR A 51 12.08 -6.12 7.66
C THR A 51 11.72 -4.96 8.57
N GLU A 52 11.66 -5.21 9.88
CA GLU A 52 11.30 -4.14 10.84
C GLU A 52 12.29 -2.97 10.83
N GLU A 53 13.55 -3.24 10.46
CA GLU A 53 14.58 -2.20 10.41
C GLU A 53 14.66 -1.49 9.07
N ARG A 54 13.88 -1.90 8.09
CA ARG A 54 13.93 -1.28 6.76
C ARG A 54 13.46 0.15 6.80
N ALA A 55 14.28 1.07 6.28
CA ALA A 55 13.89 2.47 6.17
C ALA A 55 12.94 2.65 4.97
N LEU A 56 11.77 3.24 5.22
CA LEU A 56 10.79 3.56 4.19
C LEU A 56 10.55 5.06 4.17
N PRO A 57 10.38 5.67 2.97
CA PRO A 57 10.30 7.13 2.88
C PRO A 57 9.15 7.78 3.64
N GLN A 58 7.97 7.17 3.64
CA GLN A 58 6.77 7.75 4.23
C GLN A 58 5.97 6.76 5.06
N ALA A 59 6.61 5.69 5.50
CA ALA A 59 5.92 4.66 6.26
C ALA A 59 6.86 4.04 7.28
N ASP A 60 6.28 3.46 8.32
CA ASP A 60 7.00 2.68 9.32
C ASP A 60 7.00 1.21 8.88
N ALA A 61 8.18 0.63 8.72
CA ALA A 61 8.32 -0.74 8.25
C ALA A 61 7.55 -1.74 9.12
N LYS A 62 7.58 -1.56 10.44
CA LYS A 62 6.83 -2.43 11.36
C LYS A 62 5.33 -2.32 11.11
N HIS A 63 4.83 -1.11 10.89
CA HIS A 63 3.41 -0.89 10.60
C HIS A 63 3.01 -1.55 9.28
N VAL A 64 3.85 -1.43 8.26
CA VAL A 64 3.60 -2.09 6.96
C VAL A 64 3.59 -3.60 7.12
N LEU A 65 4.56 -4.16 7.85
CA LEU A 65 4.61 -5.60 8.13
C LEU A 65 3.34 -6.08 8.84
N ASP A 66 2.92 -5.35 9.86
CA ASP A 66 1.70 -5.69 10.59
C ASP A 66 0.47 -5.67 9.69
N SER A 67 0.38 -4.67 8.81
CA SER A 67 -0.72 -4.56 7.85
C SER A 67 -0.73 -5.70 6.85
N LEU A 68 0.45 -6.07 6.31
CA LEU A 68 0.56 -7.18 5.38
C LEU A 68 0.19 -8.51 6.04
N ASN A 69 0.57 -8.70 7.31
CA ASN A 69 0.26 -9.91 8.04
C ASN A 69 -1.21 -10.00 8.45
N SER A 70 -1.84 -8.87 8.75
CA SER A 70 -3.21 -8.85 9.24
C SER A 70 -4.26 -8.72 8.14
N GLN A 71 -3.99 -7.94 7.08
CA GLN A 71 -4.97 -7.70 6.03
C GLN A 71 -4.47 -7.97 4.61
N GLY A 72 -3.20 -8.29 4.44
CA GLY A 72 -2.63 -8.67 3.14
C GLY A 72 -2.21 -7.52 2.25
N PHE A 73 -2.43 -6.28 2.67
CA PHE A 73 -2.02 -5.11 1.89
C PHE A 73 -1.78 -3.91 2.79
N TYR A 74 -1.07 -2.92 2.24
CA TYR A 74 -0.88 -1.62 2.89
C TYR A 74 -0.95 -0.54 1.80
N LEU A 75 -1.80 0.46 2.01
CA LEU A 75 -1.91 1.59 1.10
C LEU A 75 -1.16 2.79 1.69
N GLN A 76 -0.10 3.20 1.00
CA GLN A 76 0.67 4.38 1.37
C GLN A 76 0.12 5.60 0.64
N MET A 77 -0.35 6.58 1.38
CA MET A 77 -0.87 7.83 0.86
C MET A 77 0.14 8.96 1.07
N PRO A 78 0.08 10.04 0.28
CA PRO A 78 0.92 11.21 0.53
C PRO A 78 0.67 11.73 1.94
N LYS A 79 1.71 12.25 2.57
CA LYS A 79 1.63 12.77 3.93
C LYS A 79 0.54 13.84 4.09
N LYS A 80 0.32 14.63 3.04
CA LYS A 80 -0.70 15.67 3.01
C LYS A 80 -2.11 15.08 3.18
N ASP A 81 -2.40 13.98 2.47
CA ASP A 81 -3.70 13.32 2.55
C ASP A 81 -3.89 12.66 3.92
N MET A 82 -2.81 12.10 4.47
CA MET A 82 -2.87 11.50 5.81
C MET A 82 -3.18 12.54 6.87
N ALA A 83 -2.58 13.73 6.77
CA ALA A 83 -2.85 14.82 7.70
C ALA A 83 -4.32 15.27 7.61
N ALA A 84 -4.87 15.35 6.40
CA ALA A 84 -6.28 15.71 6.20
C ALA A 84 -7.22 14.67 6.81
N GLU A 85 -6.88 13.39 6.70
CA GLU A 85 -7.65 12.32 7.32
C GLU A 85 -7.61 12.41 8.84
N GLU A 86 -6.46 12.70 9.41
CA GLU A 86 -6.33 12.88 10.85
C GLU A 86 -7.23 14.01 11.35
N ASP A 87 -7.24 15.14 10.64
CA ASP A 87 -8.09 16.26 10.96
C ASP A 87 -9.57 15.86 10.93
N ALA A 88 -9.96 15.05 9.95
CA ALA A 88 -11.34 14.59 9.84
C ALA A 88 -11.75 13.68 11.01
N TYR A 89 -10.82 12.89 11.54
CA TYR A 89 -11.09 11.98 12.62
C TYR A 89 -11.03 12.64 13.99
N PHE A 90 -10.20 13.65 14.17
CA PHE A 90 -9.95 14.23 15.48
C PHE A 90 -10.63 15.59 15.71
N ASN A 91 -11.23 16.11 14.69
CA ASN A 91 -12.05 17.30 14.78
C ASN A 91 -13.53 16.95 14.73
#